data_bb57e9a13d1e89120fb7f0dd9c48970e
#
_entry.id   bb57e9a13d1e89120fb7f0dd9c48970e
#
_cell.length_a   1.000
_cell.length_b   1.000
_cell.length_c   1.000
_cell.angle_alpha   90.00
_cell.angle_beta   90.00
_cell.angle_gamma   90.00
#
_symmetry.space_group_name_H-M   'P 1'
#
loop_
_entity.id
_entity.type
_entity.pdbx_description
1 polymer ?
#
loop_
_entity_poly.entity_id
_entity_poly.type
_entity_poly.pdbx_seq_one_letter_code
_entity_poly.pdbx_strand_id
1 'polypeptide(L)'
;LALTSLINLVLPLIVRNMINAVIVLKNNEVLDSLAWDLIIIIGLQAAFAVTHNYIFGFVGHRMTTDFRIEFFSHIQSLSLRFFQERRVGELLSRMNNDISVIQNALVTIPVALLRQSITLLGAMAIILYLNWKLTGLILLILPPLMIFARVFGRRLKTISEKLQDHVAQAVVVLEEVMSSIKIVKSFTR
;
A
#
# COMPACT_ATOMS: atom_id res chain seq x y z
N LEU A 1 9.07 12.81 4.03
CA LEU A 1 7.62 12.64 4.04
C LEU A 1 6.89 13.98 3.89
N ALA A 2 7.06 14.91 4.85
CA ALA A 2 6.35 16.19 4.82
C ALA A 2 6.66 16.99 3.55
N LEU A 3 7.92 17.07 3.14
CA LEU A 3 8.34 17.76 1.92
C LEU A 3 7.69 17.17 0.66
N THR A 4 7.67 15.86 0.52
CA THR A 4 7.03 15.21 -0.64
C THR A 4 5.52 15.44 -0.66
N SER A 5 4.86 15.44 0.51
CA SER A 5 3.44 15.75 0.61
C SER A 5 3.14 17.21 0.28
N LEU A 6 3.98 18.14 0.72
CA LEU A 6 3.84 19.58 0.39
C LEU A 6 4.03 19.84 -1.11
N ILE A 7 5.04 19.22 -1.72
CA ILE A 7 5.28 19.34 -3.17
C ILE A 7 4.06 18.83 -3.95
N ASN A 8 3.46 17.70 -3.54
CA ASN A 8 2.25 17.19 -4.15
C ASN A 8 1.06 18.16 -4.08
N LEU A 9 1.00 18.99 -3.03
CA LEU A 9 -0.06 19.99 -2.87
C LEU A 9 0.16 21.24 -3.74
N VAL A 10 1.38 21.53 -4.15
CA VAL A 10 1.69 22.67 -5.04
C VAL A 10 1.30 22.38 -6.48
N LEU A 11 1.37 21.12 -6.91
CA LEU A 11 1.10 20.70 -8.29
C LEU A 11 -0.28 21.13 -8.82
N PRO A 12 -1.41 20.95 -8.12
CA PRO A 12 -2.71 21.44 -8.54
C PRO A 12 -2.79 22.97 -8.67
N LEU A 13 -2.03 23.71 -7.87
CA LEU A 13 -1.99 25.17 -7.94
C LEU A 13 -1.26 25.65 -9.20
N ILE A 14 -0.17 25.00 -9.59
CA ILE A 14 0.54 25.29 -10.83
C ILE A 14 -0.35 24.99 -12.02
N VAL A 15 -0.99 23.83 -12.06
CA VAL A 15 -1.91 23.44 -13.14
C VAL A 15 -3.04 24.45 -13.27
N ARG A 16 -3.61 24.92 -12.16
CA ARG A 16 -4.62 26.00 -12.15
C ARG A 16 -4.06 27.27 -12.80
N ASN A 17 -2.85 27.69 -12.42
CA ASN A 17 -2.24 28.90 -12.96
C ASN A 17 -1.91 28.75 -14.46
N MET A 18 -1.49 27.57 -14.91
CA MET A 18 -1.30 27.27 -16.34
C MET A 18 -2.62 27.38 -17.12
N ILE A 19 -3.71 26.80 -16.60
CA ILE A 19 -5.04 26.90 -17.22
C ILE A 19 -5.47 28.37 -17.34
N ASN A 20 -5.26 29.16 -16.28
CA ASN A 20 -5.58 30.59 -16.29
C ASN A 20 -4.70 31.37 -17.30
N ALA A 21 -3.41 31.05 -17.40
CA ALA A 21 -2.50 31.66 -18.35
C ALA A 21 -2.94 31.43 -19.81
N VAL A 22 -3.40 30.23 -20.12
CA VAL A 22 -3.87 29.84 -21.45
C VAL A 22 -5.23 30.44 -21.77
N ILE A 23 -6.21 30.28 -20.88
CA ILE A 23 -7.62 30.58 -21.15
C ILE A 23 -7.92 32.08 -20.95
N VAL A 24 -7.38 32.68 -19.88
CA VAL A 24 -7.71 34.05 -19.49
C VAL A 24 -6.72 35.07 -20.02
N LEU A 25 -5.44 34.81 -19.82
CA LEU A 25 -4.37 35.78 -20.14
C LEU A 25 -3.88 35.68 -21.59
N LYS A 26 -4.03 34.49 -22.22
CA LYS A 26 -3.48 34.19 -23.56
C LYS A 26 -2.01 34.61 -23.73
N ASN A 27 -1.25 34.45 -22.66
CA ASN A 27 0.16 34.87 -22.58
C ASN A 27 1.08 33.63 -22.58
N ASN A 28 1.78 33.45 -23.71
CA ASN A 28 2.66 32.31 -23.92
C ASN A 28 3.93 32.37 -23.02
N GLU A 29 4.45 33.56 -22.72
CA GLU A 29 5.64 33.69 -21.87
C GLU A 29 5.39 33.20 -20.43
N VAL A 30 4.20 33.51 -19.90
CA VAL A 30 3.77 33.01 -18.59
C VAL A 30 3.57 31.50 -18.63
N LEU A 31 3.07 30.96 -19.72
CA LEU A 31 2.90 29.52 -19.88
C LEU A 31 4.25 28.80 -19.89
N ASP A 32 5.24 29.33 -20.63
CA ASP A 32 6.58 28.74 -20.69
C ASP A 32 7.27 28.73 -19.33
N SER A 33 7.17 29.84 -18.58
CA SER A 33 7.74 29.90 -17.22
C SER A 33 7.09 28.87 -16.26
N LEU A 34 5.76 28.74 -16.30
CA LEU A 34 5.04 27.77 -15.48
C LEU A 34 5.34 26.32 -15.90
N ALA A 35 5.60 26.08 -17.17
CA ALA A 35 6.02 24.76 -17.66
C ALA A 35 7.40 24.36 -17.09
N TRP A 36 8.35 25.30 -17.06
CA TRP A 36 9.65 25.07 -16.42
C TRP A 36 9.52 24.83 -14.92
N ASP A 37 8.70 25.60 -14.21
CA ASP A 37 8.41 25.40 -12.78
C ASP A 37 7.85 24.02 -12.53
N LEU A 38 6.95 23.54 -13.39
CA LEU A 38 6.36 22.21 -13.28
C LEU A 38 7.41 21.11 -13.48
N ILE A 39 8.29 21.24 -14.47
CA ILE A 39 9.38 20.28 -14.71
C ILE A 39 10.32 20.22 -13.50
N ILE A 40 10.71 21.37 -12.95
CA ILE A 40 11.59 21.47 -11.77
C ILE A 40 10.91 20.81 -10.56
N ILE A 41 9.64 21.09 -10.32
CA ILE A 41 8.89 20.54 -9.20
C ILE A 41 8.74 19.02 -9.31
N ILE A 42 8.44 18.50 -10.51
CA ILE A 42 8.38 17.05 -10.74
C ILE A 42 9.76 16.42 -10.53
N GLY A 43 10.83 17.04 -10.99
CA GLY A 43 12.19 16.57 -10.78
C GLY A 43 12.58 16.51 -9.29
N LEU A 44 12.28 17.57 -8.54
CA LEU A 44 12.47 17.62 -7.09
C LEU A 44 11.62 16.55 -6.37
N GLN A 45 10.37 16.41 -6.77
CA GLN A 45 9.48 15.39 -6.20
C GLN A 45 10.02 13.98 -6.41
N ALA A 46 10.50 13.67 -7.63
CA ALA A 46 11.10 12.38 -7.95
C ALA A 46 12.36 12.12 -7.08
N ALA A 47 13.24 13.11 -6.95
CA ALA A 47 14.44 13.01 -6.12
C ALA A 47 14.10 12.75 -4.65
N PHE A 48 13.15 13.50 -4.08
CA PHE A 48 12.70 13.29 -2.70
C PHE A 48 11.96 11.96 -2.52
N ALA A 49 11.19 11.51 -3.52
CA ALA A 49 10.50 10.22 -3.46
C ALA A 49 11.50 9.04 -3.45
N VAL A 50 12.53 9.09 -4.30
CA VAL A 50 13.60 8.08 -4.32
C VAL A 50 14.35 8.05 -2.99
N THR A 51 14.78 9.20 -2.49
CA THR A 51 15.47 9.33 -1.21
C THR A 51 14.62 8.79 -0.06
N HIS A 52 13.36 9.18 -0.01
CA HIS A 52 12.40 8.71 0.97
C HIS A 52 12.26 7.18 0.94
N ASN A 53 11.99 6.60 -0.24
CA ASN A 53 11.81 5.16 -0.39
C ASN A 53 13.07 4.38 -0.01
N TYR A 54 14.25 4.91 -0.36
CA TYR A 54 15.54 4.31 0.00
C TYR A 54 15.74 4.28 1.52
N ILE A 55 15.54 5.42 2.20
CA ILE A 55 15.74 5.52 3.65
C ILE A 55 14.77 4.59 4.40
N PHE A 56 13.47 4.64 4.06
CA PHE A 56 12.48 3.79 4.74
C PHE A 56 12.63 2.31 4.38
N GLY A 57 13.04 2.00 3.15
CA GLY A 57 13.41 0.64 2.76
C GLY A 57 14.59 0.12 3.58
N PHE A 58 15.65 0.92 3.71
CA PHE A 58 16.83 0.56 4.49
C PHE A 58 16.48 0.31 5.97
N VAL A 59 15.72 1.21 6.61
CA VAL A 59 15.25 1.05 7.98
C VAL A 59 14.38 -0.20 8.14
N GLY A 60 13.45 -0.43 7.21
CA GLY A 60 12.59 -1.60 7.22
C GLY A 60 13.36 -2.91 7.09
N HIS A 61 14.33 -2.98 6.19
CA HIS A 61 15.18 -4.16 6.03
C HIS A 61 16.08 -4.40 7.24
N ARG A 62 16.64 -3.34 7.80
CA ARG A 62 17.46 -3.44 9.02
C ARG A 62 16.64 -4.00 10.18
N MET A 63 15.46 -3.45 10.41
CA MET A 63 14.53 -3.92 11.44
C MET A 63 14.15 -5.39 11.24
N THR A 64 13.86 -5.80 10.00
CA THR A 64 13.59 -7.21 9.68
C THR A 64 14.76 -8.13 10.02
N THR A 65 15.97 -7.69 9.70
CA THR A 65 17.19 -8.44 10.00
C THR A 65 17.40 -8.58 11.52
N ASP A 66 17.24 -7.50 12.26
CA ASP A 66 17.40 -7.48 13.71
C ASP A 66 16.36 -8.40 14.38
N PHE A 67 15.09 -8.36 13.97
CA PHE A 67 14.06 -9.27 14.45
C PHE A 67 14.35 -10.75 14.13
N ARG A 68 14.87 -11.04 12.92
CA ARG A 68 15.23 -12.42 12.56
C ARG A 68 16.37 -12.95 13.43
N ILE A 69 17.37 -12.13 13.70
CA ILE A 69 18.50 -12.51 14.58
C ILE A 69 17.99 -12.77 15.99
N GLU A 70 17.18 -11.88 16.55
CA GLU A 70 16.61 -12.02 17.88
C GLU A 70 15.71 -13.26 17.99
N PHE A 71 14.81 -13.47 17.01
CA PHE A 71 13.96 -14.64 16.94
C PHE A 71 14.77 -15.93 16.85
N PHE A 72 15.80 -15.97 16.01
CA PHE A 72 16.67 -17.13 15.87
C PHE A 72 17.44 -17.42 17.15
N SER A 73 18.01 -16.41 17.78
CA SER A 73 18.69 -16.52 19.07
C SER A 73 17.76 -17.05 20.16
N HIS A 74 16.52 -16.53 20.19
CA HIS A 74 15.52 -17.01 21.14
C HIS A 74 15.17 -18.48 20.90
N ILE A 75 14.94 -18.89 19.67
CA ILE A 75 14.67 -20.31 19.34
C ILE A 75 15.80 -21.20 19.79
N GLN A 76 17.07 -20.81 19.59
CA GLN A 76 18.22 -21.62 20.02
C GLN A 76 18.30 -21.79 21.52
N SER A 77 17.74 -20.89 22.31
CA SER A 77 17.71 -20.99 23.77
C SER A 77 16.62 -21.92 24.30
N LEU A 78 15.70 -22.39 23.44
CA LEU A 78 14.60 -23.27 23.87
C LEU A 78 15.04 -24.73 24.09
N SER A 79 14.30 -25.45 24.92
CA SER A 79 14.60 -26.84 25.26
C SER A 79 14.37 -27.78 24.06
N LEU A 80 15.08 -28.92 24.05
CA LEU A 80 14.90 -29.98 23.05
C LEU A 80 13.45 -30.48 22.96
N ARG A 81 12.73 -30.49 24.09
CA ARG A 81 11.33 -30.88 24.15
C ARG A 81 10.46 -30.00 23.24
N PHE A 82 10.73 -28.70 23.19
CA PHE A 82 10.02 -27.76 22.32
C PHE A 82 10.12 -28.16 20.83
N PHE A 83 11.31 -28.62 20.41
CA PHE A 83 11.55 -29.04 19.01
C PHE A 83 10.93 -30.40 18.67
N GLN A 84 10.72 -31.24 19.66
CA GLN A 84 10.04 -32.54 19.48
C GLN A 84 8.53 -32.38 19.28
N GLU A 85 7.92 -31.32 19.85
CA GLU A 85 6.49 -31.07 19.80
C GLU A 85 6.10 -30.19 18.60
N ARG A 86 7.06 -29.54 17.91
CA ARG A 86 6.78 -28.59 16.82
C ARG A 86 7.57 -28.89 15.56
N ARG A 87 6.95 -28.62 14.42
CA ARG A 87 7.62 -28.80 13.12
C ARG A 87 8.52 -27.60 12.82
N VAL A 88 9.76 -27.88 12.42
CA VAL A 88 10.72 -26.83 12.02
C VAL A 88 10.16 -25.92 10.91
N GLY A 89 9.38 -26.49 9.97
CA GLY A 89 8.73 -25.70 8.92
C GLY A 89 7.75 -24.65 9.44
N GLU A 90 7.05 -24.91 10.56
CA GLU A 90 6.18 -23.92 11.20
C GLU A 90 7.00 -22.73 11.74
N LEU A 91 8.12 -23.00 12.41
CA LEU A 91 9.00 -21.96 12.94
C LEU A 91 9.60 -21.10 11.82
N LEU A 92 10.03 -21.72 10.72
CA LEU A 92 10.53 -20.99 9.54
C LEU A 92 9.45 -20.16 8.87
N SER A 93 8.21 -20.67 8.78
CA SER A 93 7.07 -19.91 8.26
C SER A 93 6.78 -18.69 9.12
N ARG A 94 6.77 -18.83 10.45
CA ARG A 94 6.59 -17.70 11.37
C ARG A 94 7.72 -16.67 11.23
N MET A 95 8.96 -17.13 11.17
CA MET A 95 10.12 -16.24 11.00
C MET A 95 10.02 -15.41 9.71
N ASN A 96 9.50 -15.97 8.63
CA ASN A 96 9.41 -15.27 7.37
C ASN A 96 8.14 -14.42 7.25
N ASN A 97 7.00 -14.97 7.62
CA ASN A 97 5.70 -14.32 7.42
C ASN A 97 5.37 -13.32 8.52
N ASP A 98 5.49 -13.73 9.79
CA ASP A 98 5.07 -12.89 10.93
C ASP A 98 5.99 -11.68 11.06
N ILE A 99 7.31 -11.85 10.88
CA ILE A 99 8.26 -10.73 10.89
C ILE A 99 7.97 -9.72 9.75
N SER A 100 7.59 -10.22 8.58
CA SER A 100 7.19 -9.34 7.46
C SER A 100 5.90 -8.57 7.76
N VAL A 101 4.94 -9.19 8.44
CA VAL A 101 3.71 -8.53 8.90
C VAL A 101 4.03 -7.46 9.95
N ILE A 102 4.93 -7.76 10.90
CA ILE A 102 5.38 -6.81 11.92
C ILE A 102 6.08 -5.61 11.27
N GLN A 103 7.00 -5.83 10.32
CA GLN A 103 7.64 -4.76 9.56
C GLN A 103 6.62 -3.86 8.85
N ASN A 104 5.64 -4.45 8.19
CA ASN A 104 4.57 -3.71 7.52
C ASN A 104 3.78 -2.86 8.52
N ALA A 105 3.41 -3.45 9.66
CA ALA A 105 2.62 -2.77 10.69
C ALA A 105 3.38 -1.61 11.36
N LEU A 106 4.68 -1.77 11.59
CA LEU A 106 5.50 -0.80 12.33
C LEU A 106 6.17 0.26 11.45
N VAL A 107 6.48 -0.07 10.20
CA VAL A 107 7.19 0.84 9.28
C VAL A 107 6.27 1.34 8.18
N THR A 108 5.72 0.44 7.36
CA THR A 108 5.02 0.81 6.14
C THR A 108 3.70 1.51 6.42
N ILE A 109 2.88 0.97 7.32
CA ILE A 109 1.54 1.51 7.62
C ILE A 109 1.62 2.89 8.29
N PRO A 110 2.41 3.11 9.37
CA PRO A 110 2.48 4.44 10.02
C PRO A 110 3.03 5.52 9.08
N VAL A 111 4.05 5.18 8.28
CA VAL A 111 4.60 6.10 7.28
C VAL A 111 3.56 6.48 6.23
N ALA A 112 2.81 5.50 5.73
CA ALA A 112 1.73 5.74 4.77
C ALA A 112 0.60 6.59 5.39
N LEU A 113 0.19 6.30 6.63
CA LEU A 113 -0.83 7.06 7.35
C LEU A 113 -0.43 8.51 7.55
N LEU A 114 0.80 8.76 8.02
CA LEU A 114 1.30 10.13 8.19
C LEU A 114 1.30 10.90 6.87
N ARG A 115 1.82 10.30 5.80
CA ARG A 115 1.84 10.91 4.49
C ARG A 115 0.44 11.23 3.98
N GLN A 116 -0.49 10.28 4.06
CA GLN A 116 -1.86 10.47 3.59
C GLN A 116 -2.62 11.49 4.43
N SER A 117 -2.39 11.53 5.74
CA SER A 117 -2.99 12.54 6.62
C SER A 117 -2.54 13.95 6.27
N ILE A 118 -1.23 14.17 6.06
CA ILE A 118 -0.70 15.47 5.64
C ILE A 118 -1.30 15.87 4.28
N THR A 119 -1.32 14.96 3.33
CA THR A 119 -1.86 15.20 1.99
C THR A 119 -3.36 15.51 2.04
N LEU A 120 -4.13 14.76 2.84
CA LEU A 120 -5.57 14.97 2.99
C LEU A 120 -5.89 16.34 3.60
N LEU A 121 -5.22 16.68 4.70
CA LEU A 121 -5.43 17.97 5.39
C LEU A 121 -5.02 19.14 4.50
N GLY A 122 -3.87 19.02 3.83
CA GLY A 122 -3.41 20.06 2.91
C GLY A 122 -4.31 20.21 1.69
N ALA A 123 -4.73 19.11 1.07
CA ALA A 123 -5.68 19.16 -0.05
C ALA A 123 -7.03 19.75 0.36
N MET A 124 -7.54 19.36 1.54
CA MET A 124 -8.78 19.93 2.09
C MET A 124 -8.66 21.44 2.27
N ALA A 125 -7.57 21.91 2.87
CA ALA A 125 -7.32 23.34 3.05
C ALA A 125 -7.27 24.11 1.71
N ILE A 126 -6.56 23.56 0.71
CA ILE A 126 -6.46 24.17 -0.62
C ILE A 126 -7.81 24.22 -1.30
N ILE A 127 -8.59 23.13 -1.31
CA ILE A 127 -9.89 23.08 -1.97
C ILE A 127 -10.90 24.04 -1.30
N LEU A 128 -10.89 24.11 0.05
CA LEU A 128 -11.69 25.07 0.79
C LEU A 128 -11.34 26.53 0.43
N TYR A 129 -10.04 26.82 0.32
CA TYR A 129 -9.57 28.15 -0.07
C TYR A 129 -9.94 28.50 -1.50
N LEU A 130 -9.86 27.54 -2.43
CA LEU A 130 -10.18 27.78 -3.84
C LEU A 130 -11.69 27.99 -4.07
N ASN A 131 -12.51 27.11 -3.52
CA ASN A 131 -13.97 27.19 -3.71
C ASN A 131 -14.73 26.42 -2.62
N TRP A 132 -15.14 27.11 -1.56
CA TRP A 132 -15.85 26.51 -0.45
C TRP A 132 -17.21 25.89 -0.84
N LYS A 133 -17.88 26.44 -1.89
CA LYS A 133 -19.17 25.92 -2.37
C LYS A 133 -19.01 24.55 -3.05
N LEU A 134 -17.98 24.40 -3.90
CA LEU A 134 -17.67 23.12 -4.53
C LEU A 134 -17.19 22.10 -3.49
N THR A 135 -16.44 22.53 -2.48
CA THR A 135 -16.02 21.65 -1.37
C THR A 135 -17.22 21.12 -0.60
N GLY A 136 -18.21 21.98 -0.32
CA GLY A 136 -19.45 21.56 0.32
C GLY A 136 -20.21 20.51 -0.51
N LEU A 137 -20.26 20.68 -1.83
CA LEU A 137 -20.88 19.71 -2.71
C LEU A 137 -20.14 18.36 -2.72
N ILE A 138 -18.81 18.39 -2.75
CA ILE A 138 -17.99 17.18 -2.65
C ILE A 138 -18.23 16.47 -1.32
N LEU A 139 -18.23 17.21 -0.21
CA LEU A 139 -18.50 16.64 1.12
C LEU A 139 -19.91 16.05 1.24
N LEU A 140 -20.89 16.60 0.52
CA LEU A 140 -22.24 16.04 0.45
C LEU A 140 -22.32 14.72 -0.31
N ILE A 141 -21.49 14.55 -1.35
CA ILE A 141 -21.45 13.34 -2.17
C ILE A 141 -20.68 12.21 -1.48
N LEU A 142 -19.69 12.52 -0.62
CA LEU A 142 -18.85 11.52 0.05
C LEU A 142 -19.65 10.50 0.89
N PRO A 143 -20.60 10.88 1.77
CA PRO A 143 -21.35 9.92 2.57
C PRO A 143 -22.13 8.88 1.74
N PRO A 144 -22.93 9.26 0.72
CA PRO A 144 -23.60 8.28 -0.15
C PRO A 144 -22.61 7.35 -0.84
N LEU A 145 -21.48 7.87 -1.32
CA LEU A 145 -20.42 7.05 -1.95
C LEU A 145 -19.82 6.04 -0.97
N MET A 146 -19.59 6.43 0.28
CA MET A 146 -19.10 5.54 1.34
C MET A 146 -20.10 4.44 1.68
N ILE A 147 -21.40 4.77 1.73
CA ILE A 147 -22.47 3.79 1.97
C ILE A 147 -22.48 2.77 0.82
N PHE A 148 -22.44 3.26 -0.41
CA PHE A 148 -22.39 2.42 -1.61
C PHE A 148 -21.16 1.50 -1.58
N ALA A 149 -19.97 2.04 -1.33
CA ALA A 149 -18.73 1.27 -1.22
C ALA A 149 -18.80 0.20 -0.11
N ARG A 150 -19.41 0.51 1.04
CA ARG A 150 -19.63 -0.47 2.12
C ARG A 150 -20.56 -1.62 1.71
N VAL A 151 -21.67 -1.32 1.06
CA VAL A 151 -22.65 -2.33 0.62
C VAL A 151 -22.03 -3.26 -0.41
N PHE A 152 -21.36 -2.68 -1.41
CA PHE A 152 -20.64 -3.46 -2.42
C PHE A 152 -19.47 -4.26 -1.84
N GLY A 153 -18.68 -3.65 -0.97
CA GLY A 153 -17.55 -4.30 -0.30
C GLY A 153 -17.97 -5.52 0.51
N ARG A 154 -19.11 -5.46 1.21
CA ARG A 154 -19.66 -6.61 1.94
C ARG A 154 -20.07 -7.75 0.99
N ARG A 155 -20.75 -7.43 -0.11
CA ARG A 155 -21.11 -8.43 -1.13
C ARG A 155 -19.89 -9.07 -1.77
N LEU A 156 -18.90 -8.25 -2.12
CA LEU A 156 -17.64 -8.72 -2.69
C LEU A 156 -16.90 -9.65 -1.73
N LYS A 157 -16.86 -9.30 -0.43
CA LYS A 157 -16.27 -10.14 0.61
C LYS A 157 -16.93 -11.51 0.67
N THR A 158 -18.25 -11.57 0.71
CA THR A 158 -19.00 -12.86 0.75
C THR A 158 -18.72 -13.71 -0.50
N ILE A 159 -18.64 -13.09 -1.69
CA ILE A 159 -18.30 -13.81 -2.93
C ILE A 159 -16.85 -14.32 -2.87
N SER A 160 -15.92 -13.51 -2.37
CA SER A 160 -14.52 -13.87 -2.22
C SER A 160 -14.32 -15.04 -1.24
N GLU A 161 -15.05 -15.04 -0.12
CA GLU A 161 -15.05 -16.15 0.85
C GLU A 161 -15.53 -17.45 0.20
N LYS A 162 -16.67 -17.42 -0.52
CA LYS A 162 -17.16 -18.60 -1.26
C LYS A 162 -16.17 -19.08 -2.31
N LEU A 163 -15.51 -18.16 -3.02
CA LEU A 163 -14.48 -18.51 -4.00
C LEU A 163 -13.30 -19.21 -3.33
N GLN A 164 -12.84 -18.70 -2.18
CA GLN A 164 -11.75 -19.32 -1.42
C GLN A 164 -12.12 -20.73 -0.94
N ASP A 165 -13.36 -20.94 -0.47
CA ASP A 165 -13.86 -22.26 -0.08
C ASP A 165 -13.83 -23.23 -1.26
N HIS A 166 -14.29 -22.81 -2.46
CA HIS A 166 -14.23 -23.66 -3.65
C HIS A 166 -12.80 -23.95 -4.11
N VAL A 167 -11.90 -22.96 -4.03
CA VAL A 167 -10.47 -23.18 -4.32
C VAL A 167 -9.86 -24.16 -3.32
N ALA A 168 -10.16 -24.03 -2.02
CA ALA A 168 -9.70 -24.97 -1.01
C ALA A 168 -10.19 -26.40 -1.28
N GLN A 169 -11.47 -26.57 -1.64
CA GLN A 169 -12.01 -27.90 -2.03
C GLN A 169 -11.30 -28.46 -3.27
N ALA A 170 -11.03 -27.63 -4.28
CA ALA A 170 -10.29 -28.06 -5.47
C ALA A 170 -8.85 -28.50 -5.14
N VAL A 171 -8.19 -27.80 -4.22
CA VAL A 171 -6.84 -28.18 -3.74
C VAL A 171 -6.86 -29.53 -3.04
N VAL A 172 -7.87 -29.80 -2.18
CA VAL A 172 -8.02 -31.11 -1.53
C VAL A 172 -8.16 -32.25 -2.54
N VAL A 173 -9.00 -32.05 -3.58
CA VAL A 173 -9.15 -33.04 -4.67
C VAL A 173 -7.83 -33.24 -5.42
N LEU A 174 -7.11 -32.17 -5.71
CA LEU A 174 -5.79 -32.26 -6.36
C LEU A 174 -4.79 -33.02 -5.48
N GLU A 175 -4.76 -32.77 -4.20
CA GLU A 175 -3.89 -33.45 -3.23
C GLU A 175 -4.20 -34.95 -3.17
N GLU A 176 -5.47 -35.34 -3.18
CA GLU A 176 -5.91 -36.73 -3.22
C GLU A 176 -5.47 -37.43 -4.51
N VAL A 177 -5.69 -36.79 -5.66
CA VAL A 177 -5.28 -37.31 -6.98
C VAL A 177 -3.75 -37.44 -7.07
N MET A 178 -3.02 -36.43 -6.61
CA MET A 178 -1.54 -36.44 -6.62
C MET A 178 -0.95 -37.49 -5.66
N SER A 179 -1.55 -37.68 -4.50
CA SER A 179 -1.13 -38.72 -3.56
C SER A 179 -1.40 -40.14 -4.09
N SER A 180 -2.46 -40.29 -4.88
CA SER A 180 -2.87 -41.55 -5.53
C SER A 180 -2.42 -41.68 -6.99
N ILE A 181 -1.47 -40.88 -7.45
CA ILE A 181 -1.08 -40.75 -8.86
C ILE A 181 -0.66 -42.09 -9.50
N LYS A 182 -0.07 -42.99 -8.71
CA LYS A 182 0.30 -44.34 -9.21
C LYS A 182 -0.93 -45.16 -9.59
N ILE A 183 -2.01 -45.04 -8.80
CA ILE A 183 -3.27 -45.71 -9.07
C ILE A 183 -3.94 -45.10 -10.30
N VAL A 184 -4.04 -43.78 -10.36
CA VAL A 184 -4.60 -43.06 -11.51
C VAL A 184 -3.87 -43.45 -12.80
N LYS A 185 -2.53 -43.50 -12.80
CA LYS A 185 -1.74 -43.92 -13.95
C LYS A 185 -1.90 -45.40 -14.33
N SER A 186 -2.23 -46.28 -13.35
CA SER A 186 -2.45 -47.70 -13.67
C SER A 186 -3.80 -47.97 -14.38
N PHE A 187 -4.80 -47.11 -14.14
CA PHE A 187 -6.13 -47.21 -14.78
C PHE A 187 -6.25 -46.44 -16.11
N THR A 188 -5.32 -45.58 -16.45
CA THR A 188 -5.33 -44.79 -17.68
C THR A 188 -4.47 -45.37 -18.82
N ARG A 189 -4.11 -46.65 -18.73
CA ARG A 189 -3.44 -47.40 -19.81
C ARG A 189 -4.37 -48.34 -20.54
#